data_0827bab00af7420eb4f0b3044063a148
#
_entry.id   0827bab00af7420eb4f0b3044063a148
#
_cell.length_a   1.000
_cell.length_b   1.000
_cell.length_c   1.000
_cell.angle_alpha   90.00
_cell.angle_beta   90.00
_cell.angle_gamma   90.00
#
_symmetry.space_group_name_H-M   'P 1'
#
loop_
_entity.id
_entity.type
_entity.pdbx_description
1 polymer ?
#
loop_
_entity_poly.entity_id
_entity_poly.type
_entity_poly.pdbx_seq_one_letter_code
_entity_poly.pdbx_strand_id
1 'polypeptide(L)'
;MGGNFRKSMAWVHTWIGLFLGWFAFLIFFTGALSVFHDELNYWARPSLHGQAPVSRVQALRTGEAFLREHAPDSRMWRVVYPNERYPALMVSWEDAEGKTEQAVLDPRSGKVDALETEGGSFFVRMHFRLHLDRTKQPIGVWIVVAASMAMLLACISGIVIHARIIKDLFLFRPKAGKQRRWLDAHNLLGVLPLPFYLIITFTGLVAYYYVYMPAPIHALYEGDEKQFRSDVVQLQYRDYAPDNPPGRRAENYPLAKLVERAEAMFGPDSTNYFYVRDPGRDNAVVEVWRRRDDGIRQQVHRIAYDGVTGETLRMFTRRSPVLETQSFLSGLHFAEFGGSALRWLYVIAAMMGAAVIATGTELFIIKRKSKAASDRGRYAYAMIERVNVAVVAGLAVASAAFLCGMRLLPAAMADRKWWEVFVFLAVWLAAFVHAGIRPMDRLWREQLAAGAFFAVLAPLMSLLTPGLALPHTIRNGDSVTAIVDIACIVWGALLAVLAARVKWQPVRHSPARAVEA
;
A
#
# COMPACT_ATOMS: atom_id res chain seq x y z
N MET A 1 27.25 22.95 18.19
CA MET A 1 26.51 23.43 17.01
C MET A 1 25.90 24.78 17.32
N GLY A 2 26.20 25.81 16.50
CA GLY A 2 25.80 27.18 16.74
C GLY A 2 24.28 27.35 16.81
N GLY A 3 23.81 28.26 17.68
CA GLY A 3 22.40 28.55 17.88
C GLY A 3 21.62 28.92 16.61
N ASN A 4 22.30 29.42 15.59
CA ASN A 4 21.71 29.76 14.29
C ASN A 4 21.36 28.52 13.46
N PHE A 5 22.22 27.50 13.42
CA PHE A 5 21.95 26.26 12.68
C PHE A 5 20.71 25.52 13.22
N ARG A 6 20.58 25.42 14.55
CA ARG A 6 19.43 24.80 15.19
C ARG A 6 18.13 25.57 14.93
N LYS A 7 18.19 26.91 14.87
CA LYS A 7 17.03 27.75 14.51
C LYS A 7 16.61 27.50 13.05
N SER A 8 17.59 27.41 12.14
CA SER A 8 17.32 27.08 10.72
C SER A 8 16.69 25.71 10.57
N MET A 9 17.19 24.69 11.27
CA MET A 9 16.58 23.34 11.24
C MET A 9 15.16 23.33 11.81
N ALA A 10 14.88 24.11 12.86
CA ALA A 10 13.53 24.26 13.40
C ALA A 10 12.58 24.94 12.40
N TRP A 11 13.08 25.91 11.63
CA TRP A 11 12.32 26.53 10.56
C TRP A 11 12.02 25.52 9.44
N VAL A 12 13.02 24.81 8.95
CA VAL A 12 12.89 23.75 7.93
C VAL A 12 11.88 22.69 8.37
N HIS A 13 12.05 22.12 9.56
CA HIS A 13 11.15 21.13 10.13
C HIS A 13 9.69 21.60 10.15
N THR A 14 9.48 22.84 10.59
CA THR A 14 8.13 23.40 10.71
C THR A 14 7.44 23.57 9.37
N TRP A 15 8.14 24.13 8.38
CA TRP A 15 7.52 24.47 7.10
C TRP A 15 7.39 23.27 6.17
N ILE A 16 8.39 22.38 6.14
CA ILE A 16 8.29 21.11 5.41
C ILE A 16 7.15 20.27 6.00
N GLY A 17 7.06 20.18 7.33
CA GLY A 17 5.98 19.45 8.00
C GLY A 17 4.60 20.02 7.71
N LEU A 18 4.46 21.33 7.49
CA LEU A 18 3.18 21.93 7.13
C LEU A 18 2.81 21.69 5.66
N PHE A 19 3.71 22.02 4.71
CA PHE A 19 3.38 22.01 3.28
C PHE A 19 3.26 20.61 2.70
N LEU A 20 4.12 19.68 3.10
CA LEU A 20 4.15 18.31 2.59
C LEU A 20 3.63 17.27 3.60
N GLY A 21 3.34 17.69 4.83
CA GLY A 21 2.88 16.80 5.89
C GLY A 21 1.58 16.07 5.55
N TRP A 22 0.62 16.72 4.93
CA TRP A 22 -0.64 16.06 4.56
C TRP A 22 -0.45 14.99 3.49
N PHE A 23 0.45 15.19 2.52
CA PHE A 23 0.81 14.14 1.57
C PHE A 23 1.56 13.01 2.25
N ALA A 24 2.50 13.34 3.14
CA ALA A 24 3.22 12.34 3.93
C ALA A 24 2.26 11.55 4.85
N PHE A 25 1.25 12.21 5.46
CA PHE A 25 0.20 11.54 6.23
C PHE A 25 -0.56 10.52 5.37
N LEU A 26 -1.03 10.93 4.18
CA LEU A 26 -1.72 10.05 3.25
C LEU A 26 -0.85 8.86 2.86
N ILE A 27 0.43 9.10 2.55
CA ILE A 27 1.38 8.04 2.16
C ILE A 27 1.59 7.05 3.31
N PHE A 28 1.84 7.52 4.55
CA PHE A 28 2.01 6.64 5.70
C PHE A 28 0.74 5.86 6.03
N PHE A 29 -0.42 6.51 5.97
CA PHE A 29 -1.70 5.87 6.24
C PHE A 29 -2.04 4.79 5.19
N THR A 30 -1.94 5.11 3.91
CA THR A 30 -2.20 4.15 2.83
C THR A 30 -1.12 3.07 2.76
N GLY A 31 0.13 3.40 3.11
CA GLY A 31 1.22 2.44 3.26
C GLY A 31 0.94 1.40 4.35
N ALA A 32 0.39 1.82 5.50
CA ALA A 32 -0.03 0.90 6.54
C ALA A 32 -1.10 -0.10 6.04
N LEU A 33 -2.07 0.37 5.26
CA LEU A 33 -3.12 -0.48 4.68
C LEU A 33 -2.56 -1.38 3.55
N SER A 34 -1.58 -0.89 2.79
CA SER A 34 -0.97 -1.66 1.69
C SER A 34 -0.16 -2.88 2.15
N VAL A 35 0.27 -2.92 3.42
CA VAL A 35 0.94 -4.10 3.99
C VAL A 35 0.06 -5.35 3.90
N PHE A 36 -1.26 -5.17 4.00
CA PHE A 36 -2.26 -6.24 3.93
C PHE A 36 -3.05 -6.23 2.60
N HIS A 37 -2.41 -5.78 1.50
CA HIS A 37 -3.10 -5.67 0.21
C HIS A 37 -3.59 -7.02 -0.34
N ASP A 38 -2.84 -8.11 -0.13
CA ASP A 38 -3.22 -9.45 -0.57
C ASP A 38 -4.47 -9.95 0.17
N GLU A 39 -4.47 -9.78 1.50
CA GLU A 39 -5.59 -10.15 2.34
C GLU A 39 -6.85 -9.33 1.97
N LEU A 40 -6.69 -8.02 1.69
CA LEU A 40 -7.78 -7.17 1.23
C LEU A 40 -8.26 -7.54 -0.19
N ASN A 41 -7.34 -7.95 -1.10
CA ASN A 41 -7.71 -8.45 -2.43
C ASN A 41 -8.56 -9.72 -2.34
N TYR A 42 -8.19 -10.65 -1.45
CA TYR A 42 -8.95 -11.87 -1.22
C TYR A 42 -10.30 -11.56 -0.55
N TRP A 43 -10.29 -10.76 0.52
CA TRP A 43 -11.49 -10.32 1.22
C TRP A 43 -12.51 -9.67 0.29
N ALA A 44 -12.06 -8.93 -0.73
CA ALA A 44 -12.93 -8.30 -1.72
C ALA A 44 -13.67 -9.29 -2.63
N ARG A 45 -13.30 -10.61 -2.63
CA ARG A 45 -13.82 -11.64 -3.55
C ARG A 45 -14.58 -12.75 -2.82
N PRO A 46 -15.84 -12.49 -2.40
CA PRO A 46 -16.63 -13.46 -1.60
C PRO A 46 -16.78 -14.84 -2.23
N SER A 47 -16.80 -14.93 -3.57
CA SER A 47 -16.94 -16.20 -4.31
C SER A 47 -15.79 -17.18 -4.09
N LEU A 48 -14.62 -16.67 -3.61
CA LEU A 48 -13.42 -17.46 -3.39
C LEU A 48 -13.21 -17.87 -1.93
N HIS A 49 -14.05 -17.38 -1.01
CA HIS A 49 -13.87 -17.63 0.42
C HIS A 49 -14.22 -19.07 0.82
N GLY A 50 -13.56 -19.56 1.86
CA GLY A 50 -13.82 -20.89 2.43
C GLY A 50 -13.39 -22.05 1.55
N GLN A 51 -12.63 -21.82 0.49
CA GLN A 51 -12.10 -22.87 -0.37
C GLN A 51 -11.00 -23.65 0.38
N ALA A 52 -11.06 -24.98 0.31
CA ALA A 52 -10.00 -25.81 0.86
C ALA A 52 -8.70 -25.61 0.06
N PRO A 53 -7.53 -25.55 0.73
CA PRO A 53 -6.24 -25.46 0.04
C PRO A 53 -6.07 -26.56 -1.01
N VAL A 54 -5.42 -26.24 -2.10
CA VAL A 54 -5.07 -27.20 -3.17
C VAL A 54 -3.56 -27.31 -3.27
N SER A 55 -3.06 -28.44 -3.75
CA SER A 55 -1.64 -28.59 -4.05
C SER A 55 -1.24 -27.68 -5.22
N ARG A 56 0.03 -27.27 -5.27
CA ARG A 56 0.56 -26.46 -6.38
C ARG A 56 0.43 -27.16 -7.72
N VAL A 57 0.64 -28.47 -7.75
CA VAL A 57 0.44 -29.26 -8.98
C VAL A 57 -0.99 -29.22 -9.46
N GLN A 58 -1.97 -29.26 -8.55
CA GLN A 58 -3.38 -29.12 -8.93
C GLN A 58 -3.68 -27.70 -9.42
N ALA A 59 -3.23 -26.67 -8.71
CA ALA A 59 -3.40 -25.28 -9.14
C ALA A 59 -2.75 -25.02 -10.51
N LEU A 60 -1.56 -25.60 -10.75
CA LEU A 60 -0.88 -25.54 -12.04
C LEU A 60 -1.73 -26.16 -13.15
N ARG A 61 -2.21 -27.39 -12.94
CA ARG A 61 -3.04 -28.08 -13.93
C ARG A 61 -4.32 -27.30 -14.24
N THR A 62 -4.95 -26.74 -13.22
CA THR A 62 -6.16 -25.89 -13.38
C THR A 62 -5.84 -24.65 -14.21
N GLY A 63 -4.76 -23.93 -13.90
CA GLY A 63 -4.36 -22.73 -14.64
C GLY A 63 -3.92 -23.03 -16.07
N GLU A 64 -3.17 -24.12 -16.28
CA GLU A 64 -2.75 -24.57 -17.61
C GLU A 64 -3.95 -24.98 -18.48
N ALA A 65 -4.90 -25.72 -17.92
CA ALA A 65 -6.11 -26.13 -18.64
C ALA A 65 -6.93 -24.91 -19.09
N PHE A 66 -7.12 -23.94 -18.18
CA PHE A 66 -7.81 -22.68 -18.51
C PHE A 66 -7.10 -21.93 -19.64
N LEU A 67 -5.78 -21.77 -19.57
CA LEU A 67 -5.01 -21.02 -20.57
C LEU A 67 -4.98 -21.74 -21.93
N ARG A 68 -4.95 -23.08 -21.95
CA ARG A 68 -5.04 -23.86 -23.19
C ARG A 68 -6.40 -23.70 -23.88
N GLU A 69 -7.48 -23.54 -23.10
CA GLU A 69 -8.82 -23.33 -23.62
C GLU A 69 -9.06 -21.89 -24.10
N HIS A 70 -8.64 -20.89 -23.29
CA HIS A 70 -9.00 -19.50 -23.50
C HIS A 70 -7.95 -18.69 -24.28
N ALA A 71 -6.69 -19.10 -24.27
CA ALA A 71 -5.57 -18.38 -24.87
C ALA A 71 -4.55 -19.30 -25.57
N PRO A 72 -4.99 -20.25 -26.44
CA PRO A 72 -4.09 -21.26 -27.05
C PRO A 72 -3.04 -20.67 -27.97
N ASP A 73 -3.29 -19.50 -28.56
CA ASP A 73 -2.37 -18.82 -29.49
C ASP A 73 -1.63 -17.63 -28.85
N SER A 74 -1.79 -17.44 -27.55
CA SER A 74 -1.08 -16.39 -26.81
C SER A 74 0.43 -16.57 -26.86
N ARG A 75 1.15 -15.44 -26.92
CA ARG A 75 2.61 -15.39 -26.86
C ARG A 75 3.15 -15.54 -25.43
N MET A 76 2.29 -15.42 -24.44
CA MET A 76 2.67 -15.45 -23.03
C MET A 76 1.58 -16.05 -22.17
N TRP A 77 1.97 -17.02 -21.34
CA TRP A 77 1.17 -17.48 -20.21
C TRP A 77 1.88 -17.21 -18.90
N ARG A 78 1.13 -16.81 -17.90
CA ARG A 78 1.63 -16.70 -16.52
C ARG A 78 0.61 -17.31 -15.58
N VAL A 79 1.07 -18.12 -14.64
CA VAL A 79 0.24 -18.69 -13.57
C VAL A 79 0.89 -18.37 -12.23
N VAL A 80 0.17 -17.65 -11.37
CA VAL A 80 0.58 -17.31 -10.00
C VAL A 80 -0.17 -18.22 -9.04
N TYR A 81 0.58 -18.96 -8.23
CA TYR A 81 0.01 -19.94 -7.32
C TYR A 81 -0.72 -19.29 -6.15
N PRO A 82 -1.79 -19.96 -5.66
CA PRO A 82 -2.37 -19.62 -4.36
C PRO A 82 -1.31 -19.64 -3.26
N ASN A 83 -1.43 -18.72 -2.32
CA ASN A 83 -0.58 -18.68 -1.13
C ASN A 83 -1.43 -18.39 0.12
N GLU A 84 -0.82 -18.41 1.30
CA GLU A 84 -1.50 -18.20 2.57
C GLU A 84 -2.22 -16.85 2.71
N ARG A 85 -1.74 -15.81 1.98
CA ARG A 85 -2.31 -14.46 2.02
C ARG A 85 -3.38 -14.23 0.95
N TYR A 86 -3.22 -14.91 -0.20
CA TYR A 86 -4.12 -14.85 -1.34
C TYR A 86 -4.38 -16.26 -1.87
N PRO A 87 -5.34 -16.98 -1.26
CA PRO A 87 -5.65 -18.38 -1.61
C PRO A 87 -6.42 -18.53 -2.93
N ALA A 88 -6.14 -17.71 -3.94
CA ALA A 88 -6.76 -17.76 -5.26
C ALA A 88 -5.70 -17.97 -6.34
N LEU A 89 -6.09 -18.59 -7.44
CA LEU A 89 -5.24 -18.81 -8.59
C LEU A 89 -5.38 -17.64 -9.56
N MET A 90 -4.25 -17.03 -9.93
CA MET A 90 -4.26 -15.95 -10.92
C MET A 90 -3.56 -16.40 -12.19
N VAL A 91 -4.20 -16.21 -13.33
CA VAL A 91 -3.63 -16.48 -14.65
C VAL A 91 -3.60 -15.18 -15.46
N SER A 92 -2.60 -15.07 -16.33
CA SER A 92 -2.48 -13.94 -17.26
C SER A 92 -1.97 -14.43 -18.61
N TRP A 93 -2.36 -13.77 -19.67
CA TRP A 93 -1.93 -14.07 -21.04
C TRP A 93 -1.88 -12.79 -21.87
N GLU A 94 -1.21 -12.83 -23.01
CA GLU A 94 -1.27 -11.75 -24.00
C GLU A 94 -2.39 -12.05 -25.00
N ASP A 95 -3.23 -11.05 -25.29
CA ASP A 95 -4.21 -11.11 -26.38
C ASP A 95 -3.56 -10.92 -27.75
N ALA A 96 -4.37 -10.92 -28.82
CA ALA A 96 -3.90 -10.76 -30.19
C ALA A 96 -3.23 -9.40 -30.45
N GLU A 97 -3.59 -8.38 -29.68
CA GLU A 97 -3.06 -7.01 -29.74
C GLU A 97 -1.82 -6.82 -28.86
N GLY A 98 -1.33 -7.87 -28.17
CA GLY A 98 -0.18 -7.83 -27.26
C GLY A 98 -0.48 -7.19 -25.91
N LYS A 99 -1.77 -7.01 -25.57
CA LYS A 99 -2.21 -6.51 -24.27
C LYS A 99 -2.30 -7.67 -23.28
N THR A 100 -1.82 -7.46 -22.07
CA THR A 100 -1.93 -8.47 -21.01
C THR A 100 -3.34 -8.47 -20.44
N GLU A 101 -4.00 -9.61 -20.58
CA GLU A 101 -5.26 -9.95 -19.93
C GLU A 101 -5.01 -10.85 -18.71
N GLN A 102 -5.95 -10.84 -17.76
CA GLN A 102 -5.82 -11.64 -16.54
C GLN A 102 -7.19 -12.15 -16.05
N ALA A 103 -7.18 -13.32 -15.42
CA ALA A 103 -8.32 -13.86 -14.72
C ALA A 103 -7.93 -14.38 -13.34
N VAL A 104 -8.87 -14.29 -12.40
CA VAL A 104 -8.77 -14.91 -11.07
C VAL A 104 -9.66 -16.12 -11.06
N LEU A 105 -9.12 -17.25 -10.66
CA LEU A 105 -9.80 -18.54 -10.71
C LEU A 105 -9.91 -19.15 -9.31
N ASP A 106 -10.97 -19.89 -9.08
CA ASP A 106 -11.00 -20.91 -8.04
C ASP A 106 -9.94 -21.97 -8.38
N PRO A 107 -8.94 -22.19 -7.53
CA PRO A 107 -7.82 -23.08 -7.86
C PRO A 107 -8.20 -24.55 -7.97
N ARG A 108 -9.38 -24.95 -7.49
CA ARG A 108 -9.89 -26.33 -7.53
C ARG A 108 -10.72 -26.61 -8.77
N SER A 109 -11.69 -25.76 -9.04
CA SER A 109 -12.66 -25.93 -10.11
C SER A 109 -12.27 -25.27 -11.43
N GLY A 110 -11.35 -24.31 -11.41
CA GLY A 110 -11.01 -23.47 -12.56
C GLY A 110 -12.08 -22.41 -12.89
N LYS A 111 -13.15 -22.31 -12.07
CA LYS A 111 -14.21 -21.33 -12.30
C LYS A 111 -13.64 -19.92 -12.16
N VAL A 112 -13.93 -19.08 -13.16
CA VAL A 112 -13.53 -17.68 -13.17
C VAL A 112 -14.33 -16.91 -12.11
N ASP A 113 -13.63 -16.15 -11.28
CA ASP A 113 -14.24 -15.08 -10.50
C ASP A 113 -14.31 -13.82 -11.36
N ALA A 114 -15.50 -13.56 -11.88
CA ALA A 114 -15.76 -12.42 -12.79
C ALA A 114 -15.82 -11.07 -12.08
N LEU A 115 -15.58 -11.01 -10.76
CA LEU A 115 -15.67 -9.77 -10.01
C LEU A 115 -14.56 -8.81 -10.37
N GLU A 116 -14.89 -7.68 -10.98
CA GLU A 116 -13.98 -6.56 -11.15
C GLU A 116 -13.89 -5.76 -9.85
N THR A 117 -12.72 -5.70 -9.24
CA THR A 117 -12.46 -4.93 -8.01
C THR A 117 -11.05 -4.36 -7.99
N GLU A 118 -10.89 -3.19 -7.40
CA GLU A 118 -9.57 -2.63 -7.04
C GLU A 118 -8.97 -3.35 -5.84
N GLY A 119 -9.81 -3.79 -4.91
CA GLY A 119 -9.35 -4.50 -3.72
C GLY A 119 -8.29 -3.73 -2.93
N GLY A 120 -7.40 -4.47 -2.30
CA GLY A 120 -6.25 -3.91 -1.56
C GLY A 120 -5.24 -3.19 -2.44
N SER A 121 -5.20 -3.50 -3.75
CA SER A 121 -4.34 -2.83 -4.74
C SER A 121 -4.61 -1.33 -4.84
N PHE A 122 -5.83 -0.88 -4.47
CA PHE A 122 -6.15 0.54 -4.35
C PHE A 122 -5.20 1.27 -3.38
N PHE A 123 -4.99 0.72 -2.18
CA PHE A 123 -4.12 1.35 -1.18
C PHE A 123 -2.66 1.34 -1.61
N VAL A 124 -2.21 0.31 -2.30
CA VAL A 124 -0.88 0.26 -2.91
C VAL A 124 -0.72 1.39 -3.91
N ARG A 125 -1.67 1.58 -4.85
CA ARG A 125 -1.63 2.67 -5.84
C ARG A 125 -1.71 4.05 -5.20
N MET A 126 -2.53 4.22 -4.16
CA MET A 126 -2.58 5.47 -3.39
C MET A 126 -1.24 5.77 -2.71
N HIS A 127 -0.58 4.75 -2.14
CA HIS A 127 0.70 4.90 -1.45
C HIS A 127 1.83 5.35 -2.39
N PHE A 128 1.96 4.72 -3.55
CA PHE A 128 3.15 4.94 -4.38
C PHE A 128 2.96 5.90 -5.56
N ARG A 129 1.71 6.27 -5.94
CA ARG A 129 1.42 7.20 -7.05
C ARG A 129 0.11 7.98 -6.93
N LEU A 130 -0.51 8.01 -5.75
CA LEU A 130 -1.76 8.72 -5.46
C LEU A 130 -2.92 8.33 -6.39
N HIS A 131 -2.92 7.12 -6.93
CA HIS A 131 -3.88 6.64 -7.93
C HIS A 131 -4.00 7.53 -9.19
N LEU A 132 -2.91 8.26 -9.55
CA LEU A 132 -2.85 9.16 -10.72
C LEU A 132 -2.21 8.49 -11.94
N ASP A 133 -2.52 7.22 -12.17
CA ASP A 133 -1.93 6.38 -13.23
C ASP A 133 -2.33 6.79 -14.65
N ARG A 134 -3.48 7.44 -14.80
CA ARG A 134 -4.04 7.84 -16.10
C ARG A 134 -3.39 9.09 -16.70
N THR A 135 -2.53 9.77 -15.96
CA THR A 135 -1.84 10.95 -16.46
C THR A 135 -0.61 10.53 -17.28
N LYS A 136 -0.41 11.15 -18.46
CA LYS A 136 0.82 10.95 -19.25
C LYS A 136 2.08 11.36 -18.49
N GLN A 137 1.94 12.23 -17.49
CA GLN A 137 3.00 12.68 -16.60
C GLN A 137 2.91 11.91 -15.27
N PRO A 138 4.01 11.44 -14.69
CA PRO A 138 4.02 10.71 -13.43
C PRO A 138 3.88 11.65 -12.21
N ILE A 139 2.89 12.57 -12.25
CA ILE A 139 2.69 13.63 -11.23
C ILE A 139 2.53 13.02 -9.83
N GLY A 140 1.74 11.94 -9.71
CA GLY A 140 1.55 11.25 -8.44
C GLY A 140 2.87 10.74 -7.85
N VAL A 141 3.74 10.18 -8.68
CA VAL A 141 5.08 9.71 -8.27
C VAL A 141 5.94 10.87 -7.80
N TRP A 142 5.97 12.01 -8.50
CA TRP A 142 6.72 13.19 -8.09
C TRP A 142 6.26 13.74 -6.75
N ILE A 143 4.94 13.77 -6.48
CA ILE A 143 4.40 14.19 -5.18
C ILE A 143 4.84 13.22 -4.09
N VAL A 144 4.78 11.91 -4.34
CA VAL A 144 5.22 10.88 -3.38
C VAL A 144 6.72 11.01 -3.07
N VAL A 145 7.56 11.18 -4.09
CA VAL A 145 9.01 11.41 -3.92
C VAL A 145 9.29 12.67 -3.12
N ALA A 146 8.63 13.80 -3.46
CA ALA A 146 8.80 15.06 -2.73
C ALA A 146 8.37 14.94 -1.26
N ALA A 147 7.23 14.27 -0.99
CA ALA A 147 6.75 14.03 0.37
C ALA A 147 7.69 13.10 1.16
N SER A 148 8.27 12.08 0.51
CA SER A 148 9.25 11.18 1.12
C SER A 148 10.56 11.91 1.46
N MET A 149 11.06 12.75 0.54
CA MET A 149 12.22 13.62 0.82
C MET A 149 11.94 14.58 1.99
N ALA A 150 10.75 15.18 2.00
CA ALA A 150 10.32 16.05 3.08
C ALA A 150 10.27 15.32 4.43
N MET A 151 9.75 14.09 4.45
CA MET A 151 9.70 13.27 5.67
C MET A 151 11.11 12.92 6.16
N LEU A 152 12.03 12.54 5.27
CA LEU A 152 13.42 12.27 5.63
C LEU A 152 14.10 13.50 6.22
N LEU A 153 13.92 14.68 5.59
CA LEU A 153 14.42 15.94 6.09
C LEU A 153 13.76 16.33 7.43
N ALA A 154 12.48 16.04 7.62
CA ALA A 154 11.79 16.25 8.89
C ALA A 154 12.37 15.36 10.00
N CYS A 155 12.67 14.09 9.73
CA CYS A 155 13.34 13.20 10.67
C CYS A 155 14.72 13.73 11.06
N ILE A 156 15.57 14.07 10.08
CA ILE A 156 16.93 14.60 10.32
C ILE A 156 16.89 15.93 11.09
N SER A 157 16.06 16.87 10.66
CA SER A 157 15.91 18.14 11.36
C SER A 157 15.34 17.99 12.76
N GLY A 158 14.39 17.07 12.95
CA GLY A 158 13.84 16.69 14.26
C GLY A 158 14.92 16.21 15.23
N ILE A 159 15.83 15.34 14.78
CA ILE A 159 16.99 14.88 15.57
C ILE A 159 17.88 16.06 15.98
N VAL A 160 18.18 16.97 15.04
CA VAL A 160 19.03 18.16 15.30
C VAL A 160 18.37 19.11 16.30
N ILE A 161 17.07 19.30 16.23
CA ILE A 161 16.33 20.21 17.11
C ILE A 161 16.23 19.65 18.53
N HIS A 162 16.04 18.33 18.66
CA HIS A 162 15.73 17.68 19.93
C HIS A 162 16.99 17.29 20.70
N ALA A 163 17.56 18.25 21.48
CA ALA A 163 18.84 18.06 22.18
C ALA A 163 18.86 16.95 23.24
N ARG A 164 17.69 16.45 23.69
CA ARG A 164 17.55 15.48 24.78
C ARG A 164 16.65 14.31 24.37
N ILE A 165 16.84 13.81 23.15
CA ILE A 165 15.97 12.83 22.50
C ILE A 165 15.65 11.61 23.39
N ILE A 166 16.69 10.99 23.98
CA ILE A 166 16.55 9.78 24.81
C ILE A 166 15.96 10.12 26.19
N LYS A 167 16.37 11.26 26.77
CA LYS A 167 15.96 11.65 28.13
C LYS A 167 14.47 12.02 28.20
N ASP A 168 13.94 12.61 27.14
CA ASP A 168 12.53 13.05 27.06
C ASP A 168 11.61 12.01 26.40
N LEU A 169 12.13 10.84 25.93
CA LEU A 169 11.38 9.83 25.18
C LEU A 169 10.14 9.33 25.92
N PHE A 170 10.23 9.08 27.23
CA PHE A 170 9.13 8.56 28.05
C PHE A 170 8.39 9.62 28.84
N LEU A 171 8.67 10.91 28.57
CA LEU A 171 8.04 12.01 29.29
C LEU A 171 6.72 12.44 28.64
N PHE A 172 5.64 11.72 28.91
CA PHE A 172 4.29 12.14 28.57
C PHE A 172 3.54 12.69 29.77
N ARG A 173 3.14 13.97 29.71
CA ARG A 173 2.48 14.70 30.78
C ARG A 173 1.00 14.95 30.49
N PRO A 174 0.10 14.02 30.79
CA PRO A 174 -1.32 14.11 30.40
C PRO A 174 -2.07 15.26 31.10
N LYS A 175 -1.58 15.70 32.28
CA LYS A 175 -2.17 16.82 33.06
C LYS A 175 -1.62 18.19 32.69
N ALA A 176 -0.61 18.28 31.81
CA ALA A 176 -0.04 19.55 31.36
C ALA A 176 -1.02 20.32 30.45
N GLY A 177 -0.74 21.62 30.22
CA GLY A 177 -1.52 22.45 29.30
C GLY A 177 -1.56 21.88 27.87
N LYS A 178 -2.58 22.26 27.06
CA LYS A 178 -2.86 21.71 25.71
C LYS A 178 -1.61 21.63 24.83
N GLN A 179 -0.86 22.74 24.70
CA GLN A 179 0.35 22.78 23.86
C GLN A 179 1.42 21.78 24.31
N ARG A 180 1.63 21.63 25.63
CA ARG A 180 2.66 20.73 26.16
C ARG A 180 2.30 19.27 25.95
N ARG A 181 1.05 18.90 26.12
CA ARG A 181 0.55 17.53 25.86
C ARG A 181 0.76 17.12 24.41
N TRP A 182 0.42 18.01 23.47
CA TRP A 182 0.63 17.75 22.05
C TRP A 182 2.13 17.67 21.69
N LEU A 183 2.97 18.48 22.32
CA LEU A 183 4.42 18.40 22.14
C LEU A 183 4.98 17.08 22.67
N ASP A 184 4.56 16.65 23.87
CA ASP A 184 5.00 15.37 24.44
C ASP A 184 4.52 14.19 23.57
N ALA A 185 3.28 14.23 23.04
CA ALA A 185 2.76 13.23 22.12
C ALA A 185 3.54 13.20 20.79
N HIS A 186 3.81 14.37 20.20
CA HIS A 186 4.61 14.47 18.98
C HIS A 186 6.03 13.93 19.18
N ASN A 187 6.68 14.25 20.28
CA ASN A 187 8.01 13.76 20.60
C ASN A 187 8.01 12.24 20.81
N LEU A 188 7.06 11.69 21.58
CA LEU A 188 6.95 10.25 21.80
C LEU A 188 6.75 9.48 20.49
N LEU A 189 5.77 9.91 19.69
CA LEU A 189 5.45 9.32 18.40
C LEU A 189 6.58 9.51 17.37
N GLY A 190 7.34 10.60 17.46
CA GLY A 190 8.44 10.90 16.56
C GLY A 190 9.73 10.15 16.88
N VAL A 191 9.99 9.88 18.17
CA VAL A 191 11.27 9.32 18.60
C VAL A 191 11.22 7.80 18.74
N LEU A 192 10.14 7.23 19.28
CA LEU A 192 10.05 5.79 19.51
C LEU A 192 10.24 4.96 18.22
N PRO A 193 9.55 5.24 17.10
CA PRO A 193 9.77 4.53 15.84
C PRO A 193 10.73 5.25 14.89
N LEU A 194 11.56 6.16 15.37
CA LEU A 194 12.48 6.94 14.52
C LEU A 194 13.38 6.09 13.61
N PRO A 195 13.99 4.98 14.08
CA PRO A 195 14.76 4.10 13.19
C PRO A 195 13.92 3.57 12.03
N PHE A 196 12.66 3.19 12.30
CA PHE A 196 11.73 2.75 11.25
C PHE A 196 11.46 3.88 10.24
N TYR A 197 11.21 5.12 10.70
CA TYR A 197 10.95 6.24 9.78
C TYR A 197 12.14 6.53 8.87
N LEU A 198 13.36 6.51 9.40
CA LEU A 198 14.57 6.70 8.60
C LEU A 198 14.72 5.59 7.56
N ILE A 199 14.55 4.33 7.97
CA ILE A 199 14.66 3.17 7.09
C ILE A 199 13.57 3.22 6.01
N ILE A 200 12.29 3.35 6.40
CA ILE A 200 11.18 3.23 5.45
C ILE A 200 11.15 4.40 4.44
N THR A 201 11.47 5.62 4.86
CA THR A 201 11.53 6.77 3.95
C THR A 201 12.73 6.70 3.03
N PHE A 202 13.91 6.32 3.54
CA PHE A 202 15.10 6.16 2.71
C PHE A 202 14.93 5.04 1.69
N THR A 203 14.43 3.87 2.10
CA THR A 203 14.22 2.74 1.20
C THR A 203 13.13 3.01 0.17
N GLY A 204 12.09 3.77 0.53
CA GLY A 204 11.09 4.27 -0.41
C GLY A 204 11.69 5.20 -1.46
N LEU A 205 12.60 6.10 -1.08
CA LEU A 205 13.33 6.92 -2.04
C LEU A 205 14.22 6.07 -2.95
N VAL A 206 14.90 5.05 -2.40
CA VAL A 206 15.70 4.12 -3.23
C VAL A 206 14.84 3.41 -4.27
N ALA A 207 13.58 3.09 -3.97
CA ALA A 207 12.67 2.49 -4.96
C ALA A 207 12.38 3.42 -6.16
N TYR A 208 12.54 4.74 -5.97
CA TYR A 208 12.27 5.78 -6.99
C TYR A 208 13.52 6.50 -7.48
N TYR A 209 14.73 5.99 -7.24
CA TYR A 209 15.97 6.70 -7.60
C TYR A 209 16.01 7.16 -9.07
N TYR A 210 15.46 6.38 -9.97
CA TYR A 210 15.41 6.68 -11.41
C TYR A 210 14.54 7.91 -11.74
N VAL A 211 13.62 8.32 -10.85
CA VAL A 211 12.76 9.50 -11.05
C VAL A 211 13.50 10.79 -10.73
N TYR A 212 14.23 10.85 -9.62
CA TYR A 212 14.89 12.07 -9.14
C TYR A 212 16.40 12.08 -9.35
N MET A 213 17.00 10.97 -9.80
CA MET A 213 18.39 10.85 -10.19
C MET A 213 18.52 10.31 -11.63
N PRO A 214 17.99 10.99 -12.65
CA PRO A 214 18.00 10.49 -14.02
C PRO A 214 19.38 10.60 -14.71
N ALA A 215 20.36 11.26 -14.10
CA ALA A 215 21.67 11.48 -14.70
C ALA A 215 22.37 10.20 -15.24
N PRO A 216 22.37 9.06 -14.53
CA PRO A 216 22.93 7.81 -15.07
C PRO A 216 22.19 7.32 -16.32
N ILE A 217 20.87 7.52 -16.39
CA ILE A 217 20.05 7.14 -17.54
C ILE A 217 20.43 7.98 -18.75
N HIS A 218 20.56 9.30 -18.55
CA HIS A 218 20.99 10.19 -19.64
C HIS A 218 22.42 9.93 -20.10
N ALA A 219 23.34 9.66 -19.16
CA ALA A 219 24.74 9.46 -19.48
C ALA A 219 25.05 8.11 -20.15
N LEU A 220 24.34 7.03 -19.77
CA LEU A 220 24.66 5.68 -20.21
C LEU A 220 23.64 5.10 -21.22
N TYR A 221 22.45 5.67 -21.28
CA TYR A 221 21.33 5.18 -22.09
C TYR A 221 20.70 6.27 -22.96
N GLU A 222 21.38 7.43 -23.14
CA GLU A 222 20.89 8.55 -23.96
C GLU A 222 19.46 9.01 -23.59
N GLY A 223 19.05 8.77 -22.36
CA GLY A 223 17.70 9.06 -21.86
C GLY A 223 16.65 7.96 -22.11
N ASP A 224 17.03 6.84 -22.71
CA ASP A 224 16.14 5.69 -22.90
C ASP A 224 15.90 4.95 -21.57
N GLU A 225 14.88 5.41 -20.84
CA GLU A 225 14.44 4.79 -19.58
C GLU A 225 13.96 3.35 -19.79
N LYS A 226 13.39 3.03 -20.95
CA LYS A 226 12.89 1.69 -21.26
C LYS A 226 14.07 0.72 -21.38
N GLN A 227 15.11 1.12 -22.09
CA GLN A 227 16.33 0.32 -22.21
C GLN A 227 17.06 0.19 -20.88
N PHE A 228 17.19 1.30 -20.11
CA PHE A 228 17.75 1.26 -18.77
C PHE A 228 16.99 0.29 -17.87
N ARG A 229 15.67 0.34 -17.83
CA ARG A 229 14.84 -0.60 -17.06
C ARG A 229 15.02 -2.04 -17.54
N SER A 230 15.08 -2.23 -18.85
CA SER A 230 15.36 -3.54 -19.43
C SER A 230 16.71 -4.08 -19.00
N ASP A 231 17.74 -3.27 -18.97
CA ASP A 231 19.10 -3.70 -18.66
C ASP A 231 19.37 -3.80 -17.17
N VAL A 232 18.94 -2.84 -16.36
CA VAL A 232 19.23 -2.79 -14.92
C VAL A 232 18.21 -3.56 -14.09
N VAL A 233 16.93 -3.45 -14.40
CA VAL A 233 15.86 -4.16 -13.69
C VAL A 233 15.61 -5.53 -14.30
N GLN A 234 15.79 -5.66 -15.61
CA GLN A 234 15.52 -6.85 -16.42
C GLN A 234 16.76 -7.47 -17.04
N LEU A 235 17.98 -7.15 -16.61
CA LEU A 235 19.20 -7.87 -16.99
C LEU A 235 19.04 -9.41 -16.95
N GLN A 236 17.93 -9.84 -16.38
CA GLN A 236 17.53 -11.23 -16.19
C GLN A 236 16.57 -11.74 -17.28
N TYR A 237 16.03 -10.85 -18.16
CA TYR A 237 14.95 -11.19 -19.08
C TYR A 237 15.35 -11.18 -20.55
N ARG A 238 16.53 -10.62 -20.90
CA ARG A 238 16.85 -10.23 -22.27
C ARG A 238 17.41 -11.34 -23.16
N ASP A 239 17.75 -12.49 -22.60
CA ASP A 239 18.29 -13.59 -23.41
C ASP A 239 17.26 -14.25 -24.35
N TYR A 240 15.98 -13.88 -24.18
CA TYR A 240 14.87 -14.37 -25.00
C TYR A 240 14.15 -13.16 -25.56
N ALA A 241 14.57 -12.71 -26.74
CA ALA A 241 14.04 -11.52 -27.38
C ALA A 241 12.53 -11.69 -27.63
N PRO A 242 11.69 -10.74 -27.17
CA PRO A 242 10.25 -10.80 -27.41
C PRO A 242 9.86 -10.64 -28.89
N ASP A 243 10.83 -10.24 -29.73
CA ASP A 243 10.62 -9.94 -31.15
C ASP A 243 10.88 -11.16 -32.06
N ASN A 244 11.22 -12.31 -31.51
CA ASN A 244 11.35 -13.53 -32.31
C ASN A 244 9.98 -13.93 -32.89
N PRO A 245 9.90 -14.30 -34.19
CA PRO A 245 8.65 -14.81 -34.74
C PRO A 245 8.21 -16.06 -33.98
N PRO A 246 6.89 -16.29 -33.88
CA PRO A 246 6.40 -17.49 -33.21
C PRO A 246 6.93 -18.73 -33.92
N GLY A 247 7.43 -19.69 -33.13
CA GLY A 247 7.91 -20.98 -33.62
C GLY A 247 6.78 -21.85 -34.21
N ARG A 248 7.17 -23.01 -34.77
CA ARG A 248 6.19 -24.01 -35.25
C ARG A 248 5.49 -24.65 -34.06
N ARG A 249 4.26 -25.15 -34.25
CA ARG A 249 3.54 -25.88 -33.20
C ARG A 249 4.34 -27.10 -32.75
N ALA A 250 4.48 -27.26 -31.46
CA ALA A 250 5.15 -28.36 -30.80
C ALA A 250 4.49 -28.65 -29.44
N GLU A 251 4.56 -29.88 -28.98
CA GLU A 251 4.05 -30.24 -27.66
C GLU A 251 5.05 -29.74 -26.58
N ASN A 252 4.53 -29.08 -25.54
CA ASN A 252 5.36 -28.65 -24.44
C ASN A 252 5.71 -29.82 -23.52
N TYR A 253 6.93 -29.78 -22.98
CA TYR A 253 7.30 -30.62 -21.85
C TYR A 253 6.33 -30.40 -20.68
N PRO A 254 5.94 -31.47 -19.93
CA PRO A 254 4.98 -31.33 -18.83
C PRO A 254 5.40 -30.28 -17.80
N LEU A 255 4.66 -29.17 -17.71
CA LEU A 255 4.99 -28.03 -16.86
C LEU A 255 5.14 -28.43 -15.38
N ALA A 256 4.30 -29.36 -14.91
CA ALA A 256 4.37 -29.88 -13.54
C ALA A 256 5.76 -30.45 -13.19
N LYS A 257 6.40 -31.18 -14.13
CA LYS A 257 7.74 -31.73 -13.91
C LYS A 257 8.83 -30.64 -13.83
N LEU A 258 8.64 -29.51 -14.54
CA LEU A 258 9.58 -28.39 -14.45
C LEU A 258 9.46 -27.67 -13.10
N VAL A 259 8.24 -27.54 -12.58
CA VAL A 259 8.01 -26.98 -11.25
C VAL A 259 8.58 -27.89 -10.16
N GLU A 260 8.34 -29.21 -10.25
CA GLU A 260 8.93 -30.20 -9.32
C GLU A 260 10.47 -30.13 -9.32
N ARG A 261 11.09 -30.03 -10.50
CA ARG A 261 12.55 -29.87 -10.62
C ARG A 261 13.05 -28.56 -10.04
N ALA A 262 12.32 -27.47 -10.22
CA ALA A 262 12.66 -26.18 -9.62
C ALA A 262 12.54 -26.22 -8.08
N GLU A 263 11.51 -26.88 -7.56
CA GLU A 263 11.33 -27.05 -6.11
C GLU A 263 12.34 -27.99 -5.48
N ALA A 264 12.81 -29.00 -6.21
CA ALA A 264 13.94 -29.83 -5.77
C ALA A 264 15.23 -29.01 -5.58
N MET A 265 15.39 -27.90 -6.32
CA MET A 265 16.55 -27.02 -6.22
C MET A 265 16.36 -25.86 -5.24
N PHE A 266 15.17 -25.27 -5.18
CA PHE A 266 14.89 -24.11 -4.35
C PHE A 266 14.33 -24.46 -2.96
N GLY A 267 13.90 -25.68 -2.76
CA GLY A 267 13.19 -26.19 -1.60
C GLY A 267 11.70 -26.42 -1.89
N PRO A 268 11.03 -27.25 -1.06
CA PRO A 268 9.60 -27.53 -1.21
C PRO A 268 8.79 -26.23 -1.01
N ASP A 269 7.72 -26.10 -1.77
CA ASP A 269 6.84 -24.94 -1.73
C ASP A 269 7.50 -23.56 -1.95
N SER A 270 8.68 -23.55 -2.59
CA SER A 270 9.47 -22.35 -2.79
C SER A 270 9.11 -21.58 -4.08
N THR A 271 8.34 -22.16 -4.97
CA THR A 271 7.94 -21.49 -6.23
C THR A 271 6.74 -20.57 -6.00
N ASN A 272 6.72 -19.42 -6.70
CA ASN A 272 5.64 -18.44 -6.64
C ASN A 272 4.76 -18.46 -7.88
N TYR A 273 5.39 -18.40 -9.04
CA TYR A 273 4.69 -18.45 -10.32
C TYR A 273 5.60 -19.04 -11.39
N PHE A 274 4.98 -19.47 -12.49
CA PHE A 274 5.69 -19.76 -13.70
C PHE A 274 5.23 -18.85 -14.84
N TYR A 275 6.10 -18.74 -15.82
CA TYR A 275 5.91 -17.91 -16.99
C TYR A 275 6.29 -18.74 -18.21
N VAL A 276 5.42 -18.83 -19.22
CA VAL A 276 5.68 -19.56 -20.46
C VAL A 276 5.65 -18.55 -21.60
N ARG A 277 6.73 -18.50 -22.35
CA ARG A 277 6.81 -17.75 -23.61
C ARG A 277 6.54 -18.72 -24.76
N ASP A 278 5.82 -18.24 -25.77
CA ASP A 278 5.43 -19.02 -26.95
C ASP A 278 4.91 -20.44 -26.60
N PRO A 279 3.91 -20.55 -25.72
CA PRO A 279 3.38 -21.85 -25.30
C PRO A 279 2.86 -22.66 -26.50
N GLY A 280 3.11 -23.98 -26.51
CA GLY A 280 2.71 -24.87 -27.60
C GLY A 280 3.56 -24.72 -28.88
N ARG A 281 4.78 -24.20 -28.79
CA ARG A 281 5.69 -23.97 -29.93
C ARG A 281 7.09 -24.52 -29.67
N ASP A 282 7.84 -24.77 -30.74
CA ASP A 282 9.20 -25.34 -30.70
C ASP A 282 10.25 -24.39 -30.11
N ASN A 283 9.96 -23.10 -30.01
CA ASN A 283 10.78 -22.09 -29.33
C ASN A 283 10.25 -21.69 -27.93
N ALA A 284 9.41 -22.55 -27.33
CA ALA A 284 8.83 -22.28 -26.01
C ALA A 284 9.92 -22.22 -24.93
N VAL A 285 9.79 -21.25 -24.03
CA VAL A 285 10.66 -21.11 -22.84
C VAL A 285 9.78 -21.04 -21.60
N VAL A 286 10.09 -21.87 -20.61
CA VAL A 286 9.39 -21.91 -19.32
C VAL A 286 10.30 -21.38 -18.23
N GLU A 287 9.89 -20.31 -17.58
CA GLU A 287 10.59 -19.74 -16.42
C GLU A 287 9.83 -20.05 -15.12
N VAL A 288 10.48 -20.72 -14.19
CA VAL A 288 9.93 -20.98 -12.85
C VAL A 288 10.60 -20.03 -11.86
N TRP A 289 9.76 -19.27 -11.15
CA TRP A 289 10.20 -18.20 -10.28
C TRP A 289 10.02 -18.56 -8.80
N ARG A 290 11.07 -18.34 -8.02
CA ARG A 290 11.06 -18.56 -6.57
C ARG A 290 10.25 -17.48 -5.85
N ARG A 291 9.68 -17.83 -4.70
CA ARG A 291 9.05 -16.88 -3.77
C ARG A 291 10.07 -15.90 -3.21
N ARG A 292 9.61 -14.68 -2.87
CA ARG A 292 10.46 -13.62 -2.34
C ARG A 292 10.41 -13.49 -0.81
N ASP A 293 9.50 -14.18 -0.17
CA ASP A 293 9.14 -14.01 1.24
C ASP A 293 9.99 -14.84 2.23
N ASP A 294 10.97 -15.57 1.74
CA ASP A 294 11.86 -16.41 2.54
C ASP A 294 13.10 -15.67 3.10
N GLY A 295 13.18 -14.36 2.90
CA GLY A 295 14.27 -13.54 3.42
C GLY A 295 14.11 -12.04 3.16
N ILE A 296 14.90 -11.22 3.87
CA ILE A 296 14.89 -9.75 3.72
C ILE A 296 15.21 -9.32 2.29
N ARG A 297 16.11 -10.04 1.62
CA ARG A 297 16.48 -9.72 0.24
C ARG A 297 15.37 -10.19 -0.68
N GLN A 298 14.77 -9.27 -1.41
CA GLN A 298 13.86 -9.61 -2.51
C GLN A 298 14.64 -10.18 -3.69
N GLN A 299 15.26 -11.32 -3.49
CA GLN A 299 16.02 -12.00 -4.53
C GLN A 299 15.07 -12.69 -5.50
N VAL A 300 15.19 -12.31 -6.76
CA VAL A 300 14.45 -12.98 -7.83
C VAL A 300 15.32 -14.11 -8.34
N HIS A 301 15.17 -15.30 -7.75
CA HIS A 301 15.77 -16.51 -8.29
C HIS A 301 14.77 -17.13 -9.26
N ARG A 302 15.26 -17.58 -10.39
CA ARG A 302 14.47 -18.29 -11.40
C ARG A 302 15.32 -19.27 -12.18
N ILE A 303 14.64 -20.24 -12.78
CA ILE A 303 15.23 -21.19 -13.70
C ILE A 303 14.46 -21.09 -15.01
N ALA A 304 15.19 -20.94 -16.11
CA ALA A 304 14.64 -21.03 -17.46
C ALA A 304 14.91 -22.42 -18.03
N TYR A 305 13.87 -23.01 -18.58
CA TYR A 305 13.89 -24.33 -19.23
C TYR A 305 13.45 -24.20 -20.69
N ASP A 306 14.02 -25.04 -21.54
CA ASP A 306 13.46 -25.31 -22.86
C ASP A 306 12.06 -25.92 -22.70
N GLY A 307 11.06 -25.29 -23.33
CA GLY A 307 9.67 -25.67 -23.15
C GLY A 307 9.28 -26.96 -23.86
N VAL A 308 10.13 -27.51 -24.74
CA VAL A 308 9.89 -28.75 -25.49
C VAL A 308 10.70 -29.91 -24.91
N THR A 309 11.99 -29.70 -24.66
CA THR A 309 12.88 -30.77 -24.15
C THR A 309 12.90 -30.86 -22.64
N GLY A 310 12.54 -29.78 -21.94
CA GLY A 310 12.67 -29.65 -20.49
C GLY A 310 14.10 -29.45 -20.00
N GLU A 311 15.09 -29.23 -20.90
CA GLU A 311 16.46 -28.96 -20.51
C GLU A 311 16.59 -27.61 -19.81
N THR A 312 17.52 -27.50 -18.85
CA THR A 312 17.79 -26.23 -18.16
C THR A 312 18.62 -25.34 -19.07
N LEU A 313 18.05 -24.25 -19.55
CA LEU A 313 18.72 -23.27 -20.39
C LEU A 313 19.58 -22.33 -19.55
N ARG A 314 19.03 -21.84 -18.43
CA ARG A 314 19.75 -20.91 -17.57
C ARG A 314 19.20 -20.90 -16.14
N MET A 315 20.10 -20.68 -15.18
CA MET A 315 19.76 -20.47 -13.78
C MET A 315 20.21 -19.06 -13.36
N PHE A 316 19.27 -18.28 -12.85
CA PHE A 316 19.51 -16.91 -12.38
C PHE A 316 19.55 -16.91 -10.85
N THR A 317 20.73 -17.09 -10.29
CA THR A 317 20.95 -17.21 -8.83
C THR A 317 21.94 -16.20 -8.28
N ARG A 318 22.76 -15.56 -9.15
CA ARG A 318 23.78 -14.59 -8.75
C ARG A 318 23.46 -13.18 -9.26
N ARG A 319 23.77 -12.19 -8.45
CA ARG A 319 23.60 -10.76 -8.77
C ARG A 319 24.86 -9.97 -8.44
N SER A 320 24.99 -8.81 -9.06
CA SER A 320 26.03 -7.86 -8.67
C SER A 320 25.78 -7.35 -7.24
N PRO A 321 26.83 -6.92 -6.50
CA PRO A 321 26.68 -6.33 -5.16
C PRO A 321 25.71 -5.15 -5.12
N VAL A 322 25.61 -4.37 -6.21
CA VAL A 322 24.68 -3.24 -6.33
C VAL A 322 23.22 -3.74 -6.32
N LEU A 323 22.89 -4.75 -7.13
CA LEU A 323 21.55 -5.34 -7.17
C LEU A 323 21.21 -6.08 -5.87
N GLU A 324 22.19 -6.69 -5.20
CA GLU A 324 22.02 -7.28 -3.87
C GLU A 324 21.65 -6.21 -2.83
N THR A 325 22.34 -5.06 -2.84
CA THR A 325 22.05 -3.94 -1.94
C THR A 325 20.66 -3.37 -2.22
N GLN A 326 20.31 -3.15 -3.49
CA GLN A 326 18.98 -2.69 -3.87
C GLN A 326 17.88 -3.67 -3.43
N SER A 327 18.10 -4.98 -3.65
CA SER A 327 17.16 -6.02 -3.22
C SER A 327 16.94 -6.04 -1.71
N PHE A 328 18.02 -5.86 -0.94
CA PHE A 328 17.95 -5.76 0.52
C PHE A 328 17.14 -4.53 0.97
N LEU A 329 17.43 -3.35 0.40
CA LEU A 329 16.70 -2.11 0.72
C LEU A 329 15.23 -2.19 0.30
N SER A 330 14.95 -2.77 -0.85
CA SER A 330 13.57 -3.03 -1.30
C SER A 330 12.84 -3.99 -0.36
N GLY A 331 13.50 -5.05 0.08
CA GLY A 331 12.94 -6.00 1.04
C GLY A 331 12.56 -5.35 2.37
N LEU A 332 13.42 -4.46 2.89
CA LEU A 332 13.10 -3.65 4.07
C LEU A 332 11.90 -2.72 3.86
N HIS A 333 11.65 -2.28 2.63
CA HIS A 333 10.50 -1.42 2.35
C HIS A 333 9.19 -2.20 2.25
N PHE A 334 9.19 -3.32 1.52
CA PHE A 334 7.95 -4.06 1.22
C PHE A 334 7.48 -4.98 2.36
N ALA A 335 8.32 -5.29 3.34
CA ALA A 335 7.98 -6.11 4.51
C ALA A 335 7.38 -7.50 4.17
N GLU A 336 7.76 -8.09 3.03
CA GLU A 336 7.26 -9.40 2.63
C GLU A 336 7.87 -10.55 3.45
N PHE A 337 9.01 -10.31 4.09
CA PHE A 337 9.69 -11.26 4.99
C PHE A 337 9.14 -11.21 6.42
N GLY A 338 9.37 -12.24 7.20
CA GLY A 338 9.13 -12.23 8.66
C GLY A 338 7.68 -12.44 9.11
N GLY A 339 6.78 -12.86 8.23
CA GLY A 339 5.44 -13.30 8.58
C GLY A 339 4.51 -12.20 9.14
N SER A 340 3.41 -12.63 9.75
CA SER A 340 2.33 -11.74 10.21
C SER A 340 2.76 -10.78 11.31
N ALA A 341 3.61 -11.22 12.26
CA ALA A 341 4.04 -10.40 13.40
C ALA A 341 4.82 -9.15 12.92
N LEU A 342 5.77 -9.33 11.98
CA LEU A 342 6.54 -8.22 11.43
C LEU A 342 5.63 -7.26 10.66
N ARG A 343 4.70 -7.77 9.86
CA ARG A 343 3.74 -6.94 9.12
C ARG A 343 2.90 -6.06 10.05
N TRP A 344 2.40 -6.61 11.16
CA TRP A 344 1.70 -5.80 12.17
C TRP A 344 2.60 -4.74 12.81
N LEU A 345 3.87 -5.05 13.05
CA LEU A 345 4.83 -4.06 13.53
C LEU A 345 5.01 -2.90 12.54
N TYR A 346 5.10 -3.20 11.23
CA TYR A 346 5.14 -2.18 10.17
C TYR A 346 3.88 -1.32 10.16
N VAL A 347 2.69 -1.93 10.27
CA VAL A 347 1.42 -1.20 10.35
C VAL A 347 1.40 -0.26 11.55
N ILE A 348 1.74 -0.76 12.73
CA ILE A 348 1.77 0.04 13.95
C ILE A 348 2.75 1.21 13.81
N ALA A 349 3.98 0.95 13.35
CA ALA A 349 4.98 1.99 13.15
C ALA A 349 4.56 3.01 12.07
N ALA A 350 3.96 2.57 10.97
CA ALA A 350 3.44 3.47 9.94
C ALA A 350 2.26 4.32 10.45
N MET A 351 1.35 3.76 11.22
CA MET A 351 0.27 4.51 11.86
C MET A 351 0.79 5.51 12.91
N MET A 352 1.86 5.18 13.64
CA MET A 352 2.56 6.16 14.49
C MET A 352 3.19 7.27 13.65
N GLY A 353 3.69 6.96 12.44
CA GLY A 353 4.18 7.95 11.47
C GLY A 353 3.08 8.90 10.98
N ALA A 354 1.91 8.37 10.65
CA ALA A 354 0.74 9.19 10.36
C ALA A 354 0.36 10.07 11.57
N ALA A 355 0.34 9.51 12.76
CA ALA A 355 -0.01 10.23 13.99
C ALA A 355 1.01 11.34 14.36
N VAL A 356 2.32 11.13 14.17
CA VAL A 356 3.32 12.18 14.41
C VAL A 356 3.13 13.37 13.48
N ILE A 357 2.77 13.13 12.22
CA ILE A 357 2.48 14.19 11.25
C ILE A 357 1.24 14.98 11.67
N ALA A 358 0.15 14.27 12.01
CA ALA A 358 -1.09 14.89 12.50
C ALA A 358 -0.87 15.74 13.76
N THR A 359 -0.11 15.23 14.74
CA THR A 359 0.23 15.97 15.97
C THR A 359 1.13 17.17 15.70
N GLY A 360 2.02 17.09 14.70
CA GLY A 360 2.88 18.20 14.26
C GLY A 360 2.06 19.36 13.68
N THR A 361 1.08 19.06 12.83
CA THR A 361 0.17 20.08 12.27
C THR A 361 -0.69 20.71 13.37
N GLU A 362 -1.20 19.93 14.32
CA GLU A 362 -1.96 20.47 15.46
C GLU A 362 -1.08 21.40 16.34
N LEU A 363 0.17 21.03 16.59
CA LEU A 363 1.13 21.89 17.31
C LEU A 363 1.38 23.21 16.58
N PHE A 364 1.53 23.16 15.25
CA PHE A 364 1.69 24.36 14.43
C PHE A 364 0.49 25.30 14.60
N ILE A 365 -0.72 24.76 14.54
CA ILE A 365 -1.98 25.52 14.69
C ILE A 365 -2.07 26.14 16.09
N ILE A 366 -1.93 25.33 17.15
CA ILE A 366 -2.04 25.78 18.55
C ILE A 366 -1.06 26.93 18.83
N LYS A 367 0.19 26.81 18.39
CA LYS A 367 1.25 27.81 18.65
C LYS A 367 1.01 29.13 17.95
N ARG A 368 0.37 29.14 16.79
CA ARG A 368 0.26 30.33 15.92
C ARG A 368 -1.13 30.98 15.95
N LYS A 369 -2.18 30.20 16.04
CA LYS A 369 -3.57 30.70 16.05
C LYS A 369 -3.80 31.70 17.20
N SER A 370 -3.25 31.41 18.39
CA SER A 370 -3.36 32.30 19.55
C SER A 370 -2.58 33.62 19.42
N LYS A 371 -1.60 33.67 18.51
CA LYS A 371 -0.75 34.83 18.27
C LYS A 371 -1.14 35.63 17.02
N ALA A 372 -2.17 35.20 16.29
CA ALA A 372 -2.61 35.87 15.08
C ALA A 372 -3.26 37.22 15.42
N ALA A 373 -2.57 38.32 15.06
CA ALA A 373 -3.00 39.68 15.35
C ALA A 373 -4.10 40.16 14.38
N SER A 374 -4.17 39.64 13.17
CA SER A 374 -5.14 40.02 12.13
C SER A 374 -6.25 39.01 11.94
N ASP A 375 -7.43 39.50 11.50
CA ASP A 375 -8.57 38.62 11.12
C ASP A 375 -8.18 37.66 10.00
N ARG A 376 -7.44 38.14 9.00
CA ARG A 376 -6.92 37.31 7.88
C ARG A 376 -6.05 36.17 8.39
N GLY A 377 -5.16 36.43 9.37
CA GLY A 377 -4.33 35.41 10.00
C GLY A 377 -5.16 34.38 10.76
N ARG A 378 -6.17 34.81 11.53
CA ARG A 378 -7.08 33.92 12.25
C ARG A 378 -7.87 33.03 11.31
N TYR A 379 -8.34 33.59 10.19
CA TYR A 379 -9.05 32.83 9.16
C TYR A 379 -8.12 31.77 8.50
N ALA A 380 -6.90 32.13 8.12
CA ALA A 380 -5.93 31.22 7.54
C ALA A 380 -5.64 30.00 8.45
N TYR A 381 -5.41 30.22 9.74
CA TYR A 381 -5.18 29.12 10.70
C TYR A 381 -6.42 28.28 10.94
N ALA A 382 -7.63 28.87 10.91
CA ALA A 382 -8.87 28.12 10.98
C ALA A 382 -9.05 27.22 9.74
N MET A 383 -8.68 27.70 8.56
CA MET A 383 -8.71 26.91 7.33
C MET A 383 -7.72 25.73 7.40
N ILE A 384 -6.48 25.95 7.85
CA ILE A 384 -5.48 24.89 8.05
C ILE A 384 -6.02 23.82 9.01
N GLU A 385 -6.67 24.23 10.11
CA GLU A 385 -7.27 23.33 11.10
C GLU A 385 -8.39 22.47 10.47
N ARG A 386 -9.27 23.07 9.65
CA ARG A 386 -10.33 22.36 8.93
C ARG A 386 -9.79 21.35 7.91
N VAL A 387 -8.81 21.77 7.13
CA VAL A 387 -8.10 20.88 6.19
C VAL A 387 -7.44 19.73 6.94
N ASN A 388 -6.81 20.00 8.09
CA ASN A 388 -6.19 18.95 8.90
C ASN A 388 -7.20 17.89 9.35
N VAL A 389 -8.40 18.28 9.78
CA VAL A 389 -9.46 17.32 10.14
C VAL A 389 -9.91 16.51 8.92
N ALA A 390 -10.15 17.18 7.78
CA ALA A 390 -10.60 16.52 6.55
C ALA A 390 -9.54 15.55 5.96
N VAL A 391 -8.25 15.86 6.13
CA VAL A 391 -7.18 14.94 5.73
C VAL A 391 -7.06 13.80 6.74
N VAL A 392 -6.97 14.06 8.03
CA VAL A 392 -6.63 13.04 9.02
C VAL A 392 -7.84 12.12 9.31
N ALA A 393 -8.96 12.71 9.75
CA ALA A 393 -10.16 11.92 10.04
C ALA A 393 -10.92 11.54 8.76
N GLY A 394 -11.02 12.47 7.79
CA GLY A 394 -11.72 12.23 6.52
C GLY A 394 -11.09 11.12 5.69
N LEU A 395 -9.76 10.94 5.70
CA LEU A 395 -9.10 9.82 5.02
C LEU A 395 -9.49 8.47 5.65
N ALA A 396 -9.59 8.41 6.98
CA ALA A 396 -10.07 7.20 7.67
C ALA A 396 -11.53 6.88 7.30
N VAL A 397 -12.40 7.90 7.22
CA VAL A 397 -13.79 7.74 6.76
C VAL A 397 -13.85 7.22 5.33
N ALA A 398 -13.10 7.85 4.41
CA ALA A 398 -13.08 7.48 2.99
C ALA A 398 -12.56 6.05 2.77
N SER A 399 -11.49 5.66 3.50
CA SER A 399 -10.94 4.31 3.43
C SER A 399 -11.91 3.25 3.94
N ALA A 400 -12.60 3.51 5.04
CA ALA A 400 -13.63 2.61 5.56
C ALA A 400 -14.85 2.52 4.63
N ALA A 401 -15.28 3.65 4.04
CA ALA A 401 -16.35 3.67 3.05
C ALA A 401 -15.97 2.94 1.75
N PHE A 402 -14.70 3.01 1.33
CA PHE A 402 -14.19 2.21 0.22
C PHE A 402 -14.34 0.70 0.47
N LEU A 403 -14.01 0.22 1.68
CA LEU A 403 -14.24 -1.17 2.07
C LEU A 403 -15.73 -1.56 2.01
N CYS A 404 -16.62 -0.67 2.46
CA CYS A 404 -18.07 -0.88 2.29
C CYS A 404 -18.46 -0.93 0.80
N GLY A 405 -17.90 -0.06 -0.04
CA GLY A 405 -18.11 -0.05 -1.49
C GLY A 405 -17.77 -1.40 -2.14
N MET A 406 -16.65 -2.01 -1.74
CA MET A 406 -16.26 -3.34 -2.23
C MET A 406 -17.30 -4.44 -1.91
N ARG A 407 -18.13 -4.27 -0.89
CA ARG A 407 -19.19 -5.22 -0.50
C ARG A 407 -20.56 -4.86 -1.06
N LEU A 408 -20.86 -3.57 -1.23
CA LEU A 408 -22.20 -3.09 -1.58
C LEU A 408 -22.42 -2.94 -3.09
N LEU A 409 -21.38 -2.62 -3.86
CA LEU A 409 -21.53 -2.44 -5.30
C LEU A 409 -21.88 -3.76 -5.97
N PRO A 410 -22.88 -3.78 -6.89
CA PRO A 410 -23.28 -4.98 -7.59
C PRO A 410 -22.13 -5.65 -8.36
N ALA A 411 -22.02 -6.97 -8.30
CA ALA A 411 -20.94 -7.71 -8.96
C ALA A 411 -20.96 -7.53 -10.50
N ALA A 412 -22.14 -7.42 -11.10
CA ALA A 412 -22.32 -7.24 -12.53
C ALA A 412 -22.25 -5.78 -13.01
N MET A 413 -21.87 -4.85 -12.12
CA MET A 413 -21.77 -3.42 -12.45
C MET A 413 -20.62 -3.18 -13.42
N ALA A 414 -20.88 -2.53 -14.55
CA ALA A 414 -19.84 -2.13 -15.48
C ALA A 414 -18.86 -1.16 -14.82
N ASP A 415 -17.57 -1.30 -15.11
CA ASP A 415 -16.50 -0.47 -14.55
C ASP A 415 -16.51 -0.42 -13.00
N ARG A 416 -16.95 -1.48 -12.35
CA ARG A 416 -17.15 -1.55 -10.90
C ARG A 416 -15.92 -1.09 -10.09
N LYS A 417 -14.72 -1.44 -10.49
CA LYS A 417 -13.46 -0.99 -9.87
C LYS A 417 -13.33 0.53 -9.80
N TRP A 418 -13.83 1.26 -10.83
CA TRP A 418 -13.82 2.72 -10.84
C TRP A 418 -14.88 3.31 -9.92
N TRP A 419 -16.01 2.63 -9.75
CA TRP A 419 -17.02 3.06 -8.77
C TRP A 419 -16.51 2.87 -7.34
N GLU A 420 -15.70 1.86 -7.05
CA GLU A 420 -15.03 1.73 -5.76
C GLU A 420 -14.10 2.94 -5.49
N VAL A 421 -13.29 3.33 -6.47
CA VAL A 421 -12.43 4.53 -6.39
C VAL A 421 -13.27 5.79 -6.23
N PHE A 422 -14.39 5.89 -6.96
CA PHE A 422 -15.30 7.02 -6.88
C PHE A 422 -15.93 7.14 -5.48
N VAL A 423 -16.34 6.02 -4.85
CA VAL A 423 -16.85 6.02 -3.46
C VAL A 423 -15.81 6.62 -2.52
N PHE A 424 -14.54 6.20 -2.62
CA PHE A 424 -13.47 6.78 -1.80
C PHE A 424 -13.35 8.30 -2.01
N LEU A 425 -13.22 8.73 -3.26
CA LEU A 425 -13.01 10.14 -3.60
C LEU A 425 -14.22 11.00 -3.20
N ALA A 426 -15.44 10.53 -3.44
CA ALA A 426 -16.67 11.23 -3.12
C ALA A 426 -16.83 11.40 -1.60
N VAL A 427 -16.57 10.34 -0.83
CA VAL A 427 -16.64 10.41 0.64
C VAL A 427 -15.53 11.29 1.19
N TRP A 428 -14.33 11.26 0.64
CA TRP A 428 -13.25 12.14 1.07
C TRP A 428 -13.55 13.61 0.75
N LEU A 429 -14.07 13.89 -0.44
CA LEU A 429 -14.54 15.24 -0.80
C LEU A 429 -15.67 15.70 0.13
N ALA A 430 -16.63 14.82 0.45
CA ALA A 430 -17.68 15.10 1.41
C ALA A 430 -17.13 15.45 2.81
N ALA A 431 -16.03 14.80 3.24
CA ALA A 431 -15.35 15.14 4.48
C ALA A 431 -14.74 16.56 4.45
N PHE A 432 -14.20 17.01 3.30
CA PHE A 432 -13.75 18.40 3.12
C PHE A 432 -14.91 19.39 3.14
N VAL A 433 -16.00 19.11 2.44
CA VAL A 433 -17.22 19.94 2.45
C VAL A 433 -17.77 20.03 3.87
N HIS A 434 -17.92 18.91 4.56
CA HIS A 434 -18.33 18.84 5.95
C HIS A 434 -17.41 19.70 6.85
N ALA A 435 -16.09 19.59 6.67
CA ALA A 435 -15.15 20.42 7.42
C ALA A 435 -15.29 21.92 7.10
N GLY A 436 -15.74 22.29 5.89
CA GLY A 436 -16.00 23.67 5.50
C GLY A 436 -17.21 24.29 6.20
N ILE A 437 -18.28 23.52 6.39
CA ILE A 437 -19.59 24.01 6.86
C ILE A 437 -19.86 23.80 8.34
N ARG A 438 -19.27 22.76 8.96
CA ARG A 438 -19.58 22.43 10.37
C ARG A 438 -18.78 23.25 11.37
N PRO A 439 -19.31 23.48 12.58
CA PRO A 439 -18.57 24.09 13.69
C PRO A 439 -17.35 23.28 14.09
N MET A 440 -16.24 23.94 14.39
CA MET A 440 -14.93 23.33 14.64
C MET A 440 -14.91 22.36 15.84
N ASP A 441 -15.71 22.64 16.87
CA ASP A 441 -15.84 21.83 18.08
C ASP A 441 -16.47 20.45 17.85
N ARG A 442 -17.17 20.26 16.71
CA ARG A 442 -17.84 19.00 16.35
C ARG A 442 -17.08 18.20 15.28
N LEU A 443 -16.24 18.85 14.48
CA LEU A 443 -15.62 18.27 13.29
C LEU A 443 -14.89 16.94 13.55
N TRP A 444 -13.97 16.93 14.49
CA TRP A 444 -13.22 15.71 14.83
C TRP A 444 -14.14 14.58 15.26
N ARG A 445 -15.08 14.89 16.15
CA ARG A 445 -16.01 13.90 16.70
C ARG A 445 -16.90 13.29 15.61
N GLU A 446 -17.49 14.13 14.77
CA GLU A 446 -18.41 13.69 13.72
C GLU A 446 -17.69 12.85 12.66
N GLN A 447 -16.51 13.27 12.18
CA GLN A 447 -15.75 12.48 11.20
C GLN A 447 -15.17 11.19 11.79
N LEU A 448 -14.65 11.21 13.00
CA LEU A 448 -14.18 9.98 13.66
C LEU A 448 -15.33 8.99 13.91
N ALA A 449 -16.51 9.48 14.30
CA ALA A 449 -17.70 8.64 14.47
C ALA A 449 -18.18 8.04 13.14
N ALA A 450 -18.16 8.82 12.06
CA ALA A 450 -18.45 8.31 10.70
C ALA A 450 -17.45 7.25 10.26
N GLY A 451 -16.15 7.46 10.52
CA GLY A 451 -15.11 6.47 10.25
C GLY A 451 -15.32 5.18 11.05
N ALA A 452 -15.67 5.29 12.33
CA ALA A 452 -16.01 4.14 13.17
C ALA A 452 -17.22 3.37 12.62
N PHE A 453 -18.26 4.09 12.20
CA PHE A 453 -19.47 3.50 11.62
C PHE A 453 -19.14 2.69 10.36
N PHE A 454 -18.47 3.28 9.36
CA PHE A 454 -18.14 2.57 8.14
C PHE A 454 -17.16 1.42 8.36
N ALA A 455 -16.19 1.57 9.27
CA ALA A 455 -15.25 0.51 9.58
C ALA A 455 -15.92 -0.73 10.17
N VAL A 456 -16.94 -0.55 11.04
CA VAL A 456 -17.72 -1.67 11.59
C VAL A 456 -18.75 -2.18 10.57
N LEU A 457 -19.31 -1.29 9.74
CA LEU A 457 -20.28 -1.65 8.72
C LEU A 457 -19.68 -2.60 7.68
N ALA A 458 -18.42 -2.42 7.25
CA ALA A 458 -17.78 -3.24 6.24
C ALA A 458 -17.82 -4.75 6.55
N PRO A 459 -17.38 -5.25 7.71
CA PRO A 459 -17.53 -6.66 8.07
C PRO A 459 -18.98 -7.07 8.33
N LEU A 460 -19.87 -6.16 8.79
CA LEU A 460 -21.28 -6.47 8.97
C LEU A 460 -22.00 -6.76 7.64
N MET A 461 -21.52 -6.20 6.52
CA MET A 461 -22.03 -6.53 5.19
C MET A 461 -21.83 -8.02 4.85
N SER A 462 -20.83 -8.68 5.43
CA SER A 462 -20.61 -10.11 5.27
C SER A 462 -21.75 -10.96 5.84
N LEU A 463 -22.58 -10.42 6.76
CA LEU A 463 -23.80 -11.07 7.26
C LEU A 463 -24.87 -11.24 6.17
N LEU A 464 -24.85 -10.40 5.14
CA LEU A 464 -25.79 -10.45 4.01
C LEU A 464 -25.46 -11.59 3.02
N THR A 465 -24.27 -12.18 3.13
CA THR A 465 -23.81 -13.27 2.27
C THR A 465 -23.68 -14.55 3.10
N PRO A 466 -24.46 -15.61 2.81
CA PRO A 466 -24.37 -16.86 3.54
C PRO A 466 -22.94 -17.41 3.57
N GLY A 467 -22.49 -17.82 4.76
CA GLY A 467 -21.16 -18.42 4.94
C GLY A 467 -20.00 -17.44 5.12
N LEU A 468 -20.21 -16.12 4.99
CA LEU A 468 -19.15 -15.12 5.11
C LEU A 468 -19.13 -14.35 6.44
N ALA A 469 -20.09 -14.59 7.32
CA ALA A 469 -20.10 -13.98 8.65
C ALA A 469 -18.86 -14.41 9.46
N LEU A 470 -18.28 -13.49 10.24
CA LEU A 470 -17.07 -13.72 11.03
C LEU A 470 -17.06 -15.02 11.86
N PRO A 471 -18.15 -15.42 12.55
CA PRO A 471 -18.16 -16.71 13.26
C PRO A 471 -18.02 -17.92 12.32
N HIS A 472 -18.51 -17.79 11.09
CA HIS A 472 -18.46 -18.85 10.09
C HIS A 472 -17.07 -18.96 9.46
N THR A 473 -16.43 -17.82 9.11
CA THR A 473 -15.08 -17.79 8.58
C THR A 473 -14.06 -18.34 9.58
N ILE A 474 -14.21 -18.02 10.87
CA ILE A 474 -13.38 -18.59 11.96
C ILE A 474 -13.57 -20.11 12.04
N ARG A 475 -14.83 -20.59 12.03
CA ARG A 475 -15.13 -22.05 12.12
C ARG A 475 -14.55 -22.81 10.94
N ASN A 476 -14.60 -22.23 9.74
CA ASN A 476 -14.13 -22.85 8.51
C ASN A 476 -12.60 -22.71 8.29
N GLY A 477 -11.89 -22.02 9.18
CA GLY A 477 -10.45 -21.81 9.05
C GLY A 477 -10.05 -20.79 8.00
N ASP A 478 -10.98 -19.95 7.48
CA ASP A 478 -10.68 -18.83 6.60
C ASP A 478 -10.08 -17.67 7.42
N SER A 479 -8.81 -17.85 7.79
CA SER A 479 -8.07 -16.90 8.62
C SER A 479 -7.86 -15.56 7.93
N VAL A 480 -7.76 -15.53 6.60
CA VAL A 480 -7.52 -14.31 5.82
C VAL A 480 -8.71 -13.37 5.94
N THR A 481 -9.92 -13.88 5.66
CA THR A 481 -11.16 -13.09 5.80
C THR A 481 -11.39 -12.67 7.25
N ALA A 482 -11.20 -13.60 8.20
CA ALA A 482 -11.41 -13.32 9.62
C ALA A 482 -10.47 -12.20 10.15
N ILE A 483 -9.19 -12.21 9.76
CA ILE A 483 -8.23 -11.16 10.17
C ILE A 483 -8.64 -9.78 9.66
N VAL A 484 -9.10 -9.67 8.41
CA VAL A 484 -9.55 -8.39 7.86
C VAL A 484 -10.79 -7.89 8.60
N ASP A 485 -11.79 -8.75 8.85
CA ASP A 485 -13.00 -8.37 9.59
C ASP A 485 -12.68 -7.92 11.02
N ILE A 486 -11.82 -8.66 11.73
CA ILE A 486 -11.38 -8.30 13.09
C ILE A 486 -10.61 -6.96 13.06
N ALA A 487 -9.73 -6.75 12.10
CA ALA A 487 -8.98 -5.50 11.97
C ALA A 487 -9.92 -4.30 11.74
N CYS A 488 -10.95 -4.46 10.91
CA CYS A 488 -11.98 -3.43 10.69
C CYS A 488 -12.75 -3.11 11.97
N ILE A 489 -13.16 -4.13 12.74
CA ILE A 489 -13.86 -3.96 14.02
C ILE A 489 -12.97 -3.23 15.04
N VAL A 490 -11.71 -3.68 15.19
CA VAL A 490 -10.75 -3.06 16.12
C VAL A 490 -10.47 -1.61 15.73
N TRP A 491 -10.29 -1.33 14.44
CA TRP A 491 -10.11 0.03 13.93
C TRP A 491 -11.33 0.90 14.19
N GLY A 492 -12.53 0.38 13.92
CA GLY A 492 -13.80 1.06 14.21
C GLY A 492 -13.97 1.37 15.71
N ALA A 493 -13.65 0.41 16.58
CA ALA A 493 -13.67 0.61 18.03
C ALA A 493 -12.68 1.71 18.47
N LEU A 494 -11.47 1.71 17.92
CA LEU A 494 -10.46 2.74 18.18
C LEU A 494 -10.98 4.13 17.78
N LEU A 495 -11.53 4.28 16.59
CA LEU A 495 -12.11 5.54 16.10
C LEU A 495 -13.29 6.00 16.97
N ALA A 496 -14.15 5.07 17.41
CA ALA A 496 -15.26 5.37 18.31
C ALA A 496 -14.76 5.89 19.68
N VAL A 497 -13.74 5.25 20.25
CA VAL A 497 -13.10 5.72 21.50
C VAL A 497 -12.48 7.10 21.32
N LEU A 498 -11.81 7.35 20.20
CA LEU A 498 -11.24 8.66 19.89
C LEU A 498 -12.36 9.72 19.75
N ALA A 499 -13.43 9.41 19.04
CA ALA A 499 -14.60 10.29 18.89
C ALA A 499 -15.23 10.65 20.25
N ALA A 500 -15.38 9.66 21.13
CA ALA A 500 -15.93 9.87 22.49
C ALA A 500 -15.03 10.73 23.38
N ARG A 501 -13.70 10.66 23.18
CA ARG A 501 -12.72 11.46 23.96
C ARG A 501 -12.57 12.90 23.47
N VAL A 502 -13.03 13.24 22.27
CA VAL A 502 -13.07 14.62 21.81
C VAL A 502 -14.12 15.38 22.64
N LYS A 503 -13.66 16.21 23.57
CA LYS A 503 -14.55 16.98 24.45
C LYS A 503 -15.31 18.02 23.63
N TRP A 504 -16.62 17.98 23.69
CA TRP A 504 -17.46 19.06 23.24
C TRP A 504 -17.23 20.28 24.16
N GLN A 505 -16.79 21.41 23.61
CA GLN A 505 -16.76 22.69 24.32
C GLN A 505 -17.88 23.53 23.73
N PRO A 506 -18.98 23.78 24.49
CA PRO A 506 -20.01 24.70 24.03
C PRO A 506 -19.37 26.06 23.76
N VAL A 507 -19.70 26.66 22.62
CA VAL A 507 -19.30 28.04 22.31
C VAL A 507 -19.85 28.91 23.44
N ARG A 508 -18.99 29.42 24.31
CA ARG A 508 -19.34 30.48 25.23
C ARG A 508 -19.53 31.73 24.36
N HIS A 509 -20.81 32.05 24.04
CA HIS A 509 -21.12 33.38 23.57
C HIS A 509 -20.70 34.35 24.69
N SER A 510 -19.63 35.09 24.44
CA SER A 510 -19.32 36.24 25.30
C SER A 510 -20.52 37.18 25.24
N PRO A 511 -21.15 37.51 26.35
CA PRO A 511 -22.24 38.48 26.29
C PRO A 511 -21.66 39.76 25.67
N ALA A 512 -22.37 40.29 24.65
CA ALA A 512 -22.04 41.57 24.07
C ALA A 512 -21.92 42.56 25.23
N ARG A 513 -20.76 43.25 25.36
CA ARG A 513 -20.64 44.38 26.26
C ARG A 513 -21.76 45.35 25.86
N ALA A 514 -22.75 45.49 26.72
CA ALA A 514 -23.69 46.58 26.63
C ALA A 514 -22.85 47.87 26.63
N VAL A 515 -22.90 48.58 25.52
CA VAL A 515 -22.38 49.95 25.45
C VAL A 515 -23.41 50.75 26.25
N GLU A 516 -23.05 51.05 27.51
CA GLU A 516 -23.76 52.08 28.26
C GLU A 516 -23.45 53.41 27.56
N ALA A 517 -24.53 54.07 27.12
CA ALA A 517 -24.53 55.41 26.53
C ALA A 517 -24.31 56.49 27.60
#